data_f5b494fc5d622004803bffbd8b8c87e3
#
_entry.id   f5b494fc5d622004803bffbd8b8c87e3
#
_cell.length_a   1.000
_cell.length_b   1.000
_cell.length_c   1.000
_cell.angle_alpha   90.00
_cell.angle_beta   90.00
_cell.angle_gamma   90.00
#
_symmetry.space_group_name_H-M   'P 1'
#
loop_
_entity.id
_entity.type
_entity.pdbx_description
1 polymer ?
#
loop_
_entity_poly.entity_id
_entity_poly.type
_entity_poly.pdbx_seq_one_letter_code
_entity_poly.pdbx_strand_id
1 'polypeptide(L)'
;MTTYRLDDKQPHAFWSKDLPPRLTIQPGDIVTFETLEASANQITPTSEHAAMATLSFDPIHPLTGPVAVAGAEPGDALEVEILSIENKGWGWNAVIPGFGLLPNDFTDPYLHHYQLTATDCVFRDDILIPYEPFCGVMGVAPREAGRLNTIPPRENGGNLDIRHLTPGTKAYFPVWVPGANFSCGDCHAAQGDGEVNGTGIESPMSVTLRFTLVKNANIPELRFITPPGKLTKADVGGYYVTTAHGPDLYTNAQNAIRYQIDYLVANHKMSREQAYCLCGAAVDLKISEIVDAPNWIVSAYLPLAIFK
;
A
#
# COMPACT_ATOMS: atom_id res chain seq x y z
N MET A 1 7.97 -26.33 -11.59
CA MET A 1 7.67 -24.88 -11.59
C MET A 1 6.69 -24.62 -12.72
N THR A 2 5.48 -24.28 -12.37
CA THR A 2 4.39 -23.97 -13.31
C THR A 2 4.00 -22.51 -13.12
N THR A 3 3.51 -21.86 -14.18
CA THR A 3 3.00 -20.49 -14.12
C THR A 3 1.50 -20.49 -14.35
N TYR A 4 0.77 -19.81 -13.48
CA TYR A 4 -0.68 -19.65 -13.51
C TYR A 4 -1.04 -18.18 -13.65
N ARG A 5 -2.29 -17.91 -14.05
CA ARG A 5 -2.89 -16.57 -14.05
C ARG A 5 -4.26 -16.64 -13.41
N LEU A 6 -4.53 -15.74 -12.47
CA LEU A 6 -5.79 -15.64 -11.76
C LEU A 6 -6.43 -14.30 -12.09
N ASP A 7 -7.63 -14.33 -12.62
CA ASP A 7 -8.38 -13.13 -13.02
C ASP A 7 -9.03 -12.42 -11.82
N ASP A 8 -9.46 -11.16 -12.05
CA ASP A 8 -10.12 -10.27 -11.10
C ASP A 8 -11.66 -10.39 -11.06
N LYS A 9 -12.24 -11.42 -11.73
CA LYS A 9 -13.70 -11.55 -11.89
C LYS A 9 -14.45 -12.02 -10.66
N GLN A 10 -13.74 -12.61 -9.70
CA GLN A 10 -14.30 -13.12 -8.45
C GLN A 10 -13.48 -12.63 -7.25
N PRO A 11 -13.46 -11.31 -7.01
CA PRO A 11 -12.75 -10.76 -5.86
C PRO A 11 -13.52 -11.03 -4.57
N HIS A 12 -12.82 -10.95 -3.44
CA HIS A 12 -13.44 -10.91 -2.13
C HIS A 12 -12.93 -9.70 -1.34
N ALA A 13 -13.81 -9.05 -0.57
CA ALA A 13 -13.48 -7.86 0.23
C ALA A 13 -13.51 -8.17 1.74
N PHE A 14 -13.03 -9.34 2.13
CA PHE A 14 -12.93 -9.75 3.54
C PHE A 14 -11.93 -10.89 3.69
N TRP A 15 -11.34 -11.01 4.85
CA TRP A 15 -10.54 -12.18 5.23
C TRP A 15 -11.42 -13.24 5.88
N SER A 16 -11.20 -14.50 5.53
CA SER A 16 -11.81 -15.65 6.21
C SER A 16 -11.03 -16.92 5.93
N LYS A 17 -10.86 -17.75 6.96
CA LYS A 17 -10.25 -19.09 6.81
C LYS A 17 -11.16 -20.08 6.05
N ASP A 18 -12.44 -19.75 5.93
CA ASP A 18 -13.45 -20.61 5.31
C ASP A 18 -13.64 -20.32 3.80
N LEU A 19 -12.92 -19.31 3.26
CA LEU A 19 -12.92 -19.04 1.82
C LEU A 19 -12.26 -20.21 1.06
N PRO A 20 -12.96 -20.85 0.12
CA PRO A 20 -12.37 -21.91 -0.69
C PRO A 20 -11.30 -21.32 -1.62
N PRO A 21 -10.15 -22.00 -1.79
CA PRO A 21 -9.14 -21.55 -2.73
C PRO A 21 -9.66 -21.62 -4.18
N ARG A 22 -9.39 -20.59 -4.96
CA ARG A 22 -9.66 -20.55 -6.41
C ARG A 22 -8.63 -21.37 -7.19
N LEU A 23 -7.45 -21.58 -6.63
CA LEU A 23 -6.34 -22.29 -7.25
C LEU A 23 -5.52 -22.97 -6.15
N THR A 24 -5.02 -24.20 -6.45
CA THR A 24 -4.02 -24.88 -5.62
C THR A 24 -2.75 -25.07 -6.43
N ILE A 25 -1.61 -24.67 -5.87
CA ILE A 25 -0.30 -24.70 -6.52
C ILE A 25 0.70 -25.54 -5.71
N GLN A 26 1.85 -25.86 -6.33
CA GLN A 26 2.99 -26.48 -5.64
C GLN A 26 3.99 -25.42 -5.18
N PRO A 27 4.75 -25.64 -4.09
CA PRO A 27 5.88 -24.79 -3.74
C PRO A 27 6.86 -24.64 -4.92
N GLY A 28 7.28 -23.41 -5.20
CA GLY A 28 8.10 -23.03 -6.35
C GLY A 28 7.30 -22.53 -7.56
N ASP A 29 5.99 -22.70 -7.58
CA ASP A 29 5.15 -22.22 -8.68
C ASP A 29 4.97 -20.69 -8.64
N ILE A 30 4.58 -20.13 -9.78
CA ILE A 30 4.39 -18.70 -10.01
C ILE A 30 2.92 -18.43 -10.35
N VAL A 31 2.36 -17.38 -9.76
CA VAL A 31 1.00 -16.93 -10.07
C VAL A 31 1.03 -15.45 -10.44
N THR A 32 0.40 -15.09 -11.56
CA THR A 32 0.07 -13.71 -11.90
C THR A 32 -1.36 -13.44 -11.48
N PHE A 33 -1.54 -12.48 -10.57
CA PHE A 33 -2.85 -12.00 -10.10
C PHE A 33 -3.22 -10.75 -10.89
N GLU A 34 -4.39 -10.75 -11.53
CA GLU A 34 -5.03 -9.51 -11.98
C GLU A 34 -5.78 -8.90 -10.82
N THR A 35 -5.52 -7.62 -10.51
CA THR A 35 -6.17 -6.93 -9.40
C THR A 35 -7.01 -5.76 -9.90
N LEU A 36 -8.15 -5.53 -9.23
CA LEU A 36 -8.90 -4.29 -9.33
C LEU A 36 -8.17 -3.20 -8.53
N GLU A 37 -8.51 -1.94 -8.77
CA GLU A 37 -8.09 -0.86 -7.87
C GLU A 37 -8.89 -0.90 -6.56
N ALA A 38 -8.42 -0.19 -5.53
CA ALA A 38 -8.90 -0.28 -4.15
C ALA A 38 -10.42 -0.16 -3.97
N SER A 39 -11.08 0.66 -4.80
CA SER A 39 -12.51 0.94 -4.66
C SER A 39 -13.44 -0.08 -5.32
N ALA A 40 -12.92 -1.18 -5.90
CA ALA A 40 -13.70 -2.14 -6.68
C ALA A 40 -14.41 -1.51 -7.90
N ASN A 41 -13.69 -0.65 -8.63
CA ASN A 41 -14.15 0.09 -9.80
C ASN A 41 -15.25 1.13 -9.52
N GLN A 42 -15.43 1.58 -8.27
CA GLN A 42 -16.26 2.74 -7.98
C GLN A 42 -15.61 4.02 -8.51
N ILE A 43 -14.27 4.06 -8.55
CA ILE A 43 -13.49 5.13 -9.15
C ILE A 43 -12.95 4.65 -10.50
N THR A 44 -13.05 5.53 -11.50
CA THR A 44 -12.64 5.30 -12.88
C THR A 44 -11.75 6.45 -13.36
N PRO A 45 -11.05 6.33 -14.49
CA PRO A 45 -10.23 7.43 -15.03
C PRO A 45 -11.00 8.73 -15.31
N THR A 46 -12.33 8.69 -15.32
CA THR A 46 -13.20 9.84 -15.60
C THR A 46 -14.04 10.29 -14.40
N SER A 47 -13.81 9.70 -13.23
CA SER A 47 -14.53 10.09 -12.00
C SER A 47 -14.10 11.50 -11.58
N GLU A 48 -15.05 12.26 -11.02
CA GLU A 48 -14.84 13.61 -10.49
C GLU A 48 -14.71 13.58 -8.96
N HIS A 49 -14.31 14.70 -8.33
CA HIS A 49 -14.16 14.82 -6.87
C HIS A 49 -15.38 14.35 -6.09
N ALA A 50 -16.59 14.62 -6.61
CA ALA A 50 -17.85 14.23 -5.98
C ALA A 50 -18.02 12.72 -5.79
N ALA A 51 -17.32 11.89 -6.56
CA ALA A 51 -17.37 10.43 -6.40
C ALA A 51 -16.87 10.00 -5.01
N MET A 52 -15.94 10.74 -4.41
CA MET A 52 -15.43 10.44 -3.07
C MET A 52 -16.48 10.62 -1.97
N ALA A 53 -17.47 11.48 -2.16
CA ALA A 53 -18.55 11.68 -1.18
C ALA A 53 -19.56 10.52 -1.13
N THR A 54 -19.60 9.68 -2.17
CA THR A 54 -20.54 8.55 -2.31
C THR A 54 -19.83 7.19 -2.29
N LEU A 55 -18.52 7.18 -2.03
CA LEU A 55 -17.71 5.96 -1.99
C LEU A 55 -18.23 5.01 -0.90
N SER A 56 -18.59 3.79 -1.27
CA SER A 56 -18.91 2.73 -0.32
C SER A 56 -17.65 2.02 0.15
N PHE A 57 -17.50 1.85 1.44
CA PHE A 57 -16.40 1.08 2.04
C PHE A 57 -16.66 -0.44 2.06
N ASP A 58 -17.88 -0.91 1.76
CA ASP A 58 -18.23 -2.33 1.81
C ASP A 58 -17.38 -3.22 0.86
N PRO A 59 -17.11 -2.83 -0.41
CA PRO A 59 -16.30 -3.62 -1.32
C PRO A 59 -14.79 -3.34 -1.23
N ILE A 60 -14.35 -2.45 -0.36
CA ILE A 60 -12.94 -2.08 -0.17
C ILE A 60 -12.28 -3.10 0.79
N HIS A 61 -11.16 -3.70 0.49
CA HIS A 61 -10.39 -3.74 -0.75
C HIS A 61 -10.75 -5.03 -1.50
N PRO A 62 -10.95 -5.00 -2.83
CA PRO A 62 -11.21 -6.21 -3.61
C PRO A 62 -9.92 -7.02 -3.78
N LEU A 63 -9.86 -8.21 -3.19
CA LEU A 63 -8.70 -9.08 -3.22
C LEU A 63 -8.86 -10.19 -4.26
N THR A 64 -7.82 -10.46 -5.01
CA THR A 64 -7.73 -11.60 -5.91
C THR A 64 -7.10 -12.78 -5.18
N GLY A 65 -7.78 -13.91 -5.21
CA GLY A 65 -7.43 -15.12 -4.48
C GLY A 65 -8.68 -15.86 -3.98
N PRO A 66 -8.57 -16.75 -2.97
CA PRO A 66 -7.33 -17.25 -2.39
C PRO A 66 -6.59 -18.27 -3.26
N VAL A 67 -5.27 -18.35 -3.10
CA VAL A 67 -4.41 -19.39 -3.68
C VAL A 67 -3.88 -20.28 -2.55
N ALA A 68 -4.18 -21.57 -2.61
CA ALA A 68 -3.65 -22.57 -1.69
C ALA A 68 -2.28 -23.08 -2.17
N VAL A 69 -1.33 -23.24 -1.25
CA VAL A 69 -0.03 -23.87 -1.51
C VAL A 69 0.00 -25.27 -0.91
N ALA A 70 0.16 -26.28 -1.74
CA ALA A 70 0.14 -27.68 -1.32
C ALA A 70 1.22 -27.97 -0.26
N GLY A 71 0.83 -28.63 0.83
CA GLY A 71 1.72 -28.98 1.94
C GLY A 71 2.03 -27.84 2.90
N ALA A 72 1.42 -26.64 2.75
CA ALA A 72 1.51 -25.60 3.76
C ALA A 72 0.67 -25.99 4.97
N GLU A 73 1.29 -25.93 6.16
CA GLU A 73 0.67 -26.31 7.44
C GLU A 73 0.86 -25.21 8.50
N PRO A 74 -0.02 -25.09 9.48
CA PRO A 74 0.15 -24.15 10.58
C PRO A 74 1.53 -24.29 11.25
N GLY A 75 2.21 -23.15 11.46
CA GLY A 75 3.59 -23.08 11.96
C GLY A 75 4.65 -22.96 10.88
N ASP A 76 4.31 -23.19 9.60
CA ASP A 76 5.18 -22.85 8.48
C ASP A 76 5.19 -21.33 8.25
N ALA A 77 6.09 -20.84 7.38
CA ALA A 77 5.96 -19.55 6.74
C ALA A 77 5.79 -19.73 5.22
N LEU A 78 4.92 -18.94 4.63
CA LEU A 78 4.81 -18.78 3.19
C LEU A 78 5.76 -17.69 2.74
N GLU A 79 6.84 -18.07 2.02
CA GLU A 79 7.69 -17.10 1.33
C GLU A 79 7.02 -16.71 0.02
N VAL A 80 6.80 -15.41 -0.15
CA VAL A 80 6.25 -14.78 -1.35
C VAL A 80 7.32 -13.87 -1.95
N GLU A 81 7.90 -14.26 -3.07
CA GLU A 81 8.85 -13.44 -3.83
C GLU A 81 8.09 -12.62 -4.86
N ILE A 82 8.22 -11.31 -4.81
CA ILE A 82 7.59 -10.38 -5.73
C ILE A 82 8.46 -10.30 -6.99
N LEU A 83 7.98 -10.83 -8.13
CA LEU A 83 8.74 -10.89 -9.36
C LEU A 83 8.53 -9.65 -10.24
N SER A 84 7.26 -9.25 -10.44
CA SER A 84 6.91 -8.04 -11.18
C SER A 84 5.54 -7.52 -10.76
N ILE A 85 5.34 -6.21 -10.91
CA ILE A 85 4.06 -5.53 -10.75
C ILE A 85 3.93 -4.53 -11.91
N GLU A 86 2.90 -4.72 -12.74
CA GLU A 86 2.68 -3.97 -13.97
C GLU A 86 1.38 -3.18 -13.90
N ASN A 87 1.46 -1.85 -14.12
CA ASN A 87 0.29 -0.97 -14.08
C ASN A 87 -0.58 -1.07 -15.33
N LYS A 88 -1.79 -0.54 -15.27
CA LYS A 88 -2.76 -0.43 -16.37
C LYS A 88 -2.84 0.98 -16.96
N GLY A 89 -1.84 1.84 -16.71
CA GLY A 89 -1.68 3.18 -17.30
C GLY A 89 -2.34 4.31 -16.52
N TRP A 90 -3.05 4.04 -15.43
CA TRP A 90 -3.72 5.05 -14.63
C TRP A 90 -3.77 4.69 -13.13
N GLY A 91 -3.94 5.72 -12.33
CA GLY A 91 -4.15 5.59 -10.89
C GLY A 91 -4.80 6.84 -10.32
N TRP A 92 -5.14 6.80 -9.05
CA TRP A 92 -5.74 7.91 -8.32
C TRP A 92 -5.31 7.93 -6.87
N ASN A 93 -5.33 9.09 -6.24
CA ASN A 93 -5.43 9.19 -4.79
C ASN A 93 -6.39 10.31 -4.38
N ALA A 94 -6.80 10.35 -3.12
CA ALA A 94 -7.89 11.22 -2.73
C ALA A 94 -7.73 11.81 -1.32
N VAL A 95 -8.42 12.92 -1.10
CA VAL A 95 -8.80 13.37 0.23
C VAL A 95 -10.24 12.93 0.47
N ILE A 96 -10.43 12.06 1.45
CA ILE A 96 -11.74 11.54 1.86
C ILE A 96 -12.10 12.22 3.19
N PRO A 97 -13.17 13.04 3.25
CA PRO A 97 -13.56 13.73 4.48
C PRO A 97 -13.72 12.79 5.68
N GLY A 98 -13.09 13.13 6.80
CA GLY A 98 -13.11 12.31 8.01
C GLY A 98 -12.13 11.12 8.01
N PHE A 99 -11.30 10.95 6.98
CA PHE A 99 -10.33 9.87 6.84
C PHE A 99 -8.89 10.40 6.66
N GLY A 100 -7.89 9.52 6.81
CA GLY A 100 -6.47 9.88 6.74
C GLY A 100 -5.91 10.47 8.03
N LEU A 101 -4.66 10.95 7.98
CA LEU A 101 -3.96 11.52 9.14
C LEU A 101 -4.55 12.85 9.60
N LEU A 102 -5.14 13.63 8.69
CA LEU A 102 -5.69 14.96 8.95
C LEU A 102 -7.23 15.00 8.73
N PRO A 103 -8.02 14.18 9.45
CA PRO A 103 -9.44 13.98 9.17
C PRO A 103 -10.31 15.22 9.39
N ASN A 104 -9.81 16.20 10.19
CA ASN A 104 -10.53 17.42 10.53
C ASN A 104 -10.04 18.67 9.76
N ASP A 105 -8.98 18.53 8.95
CA ASP A 105 -8.40 19.66 8.23
C ASP A 105 -9.03 19.84 6.84
N PHE A 106 -9.70 18.79 6.33
CA PHE A 106 -10.31 18.74 5.00
C PHE A 106 -11.74 18.27 5.10
N THR A 107 -12.68 19.14 4.72
CA THR A 107 -14.13 18.88 4.75
C THR A 107 -14.72 18.54 3.40
N ASP A 108 -14.01 18.91 2.34
CA ASP A 108 -14.44 18.69 0.96
C ASP A 108 -13.66 17.53 0.34
N PRO A 109 -14.33 16.64 -0.43
CA PRO A 109 -13.66 15.56 -1.11
C PRO A 109 -12.78 16.10 -2.25
N TYR A 110 -11.62 15.45 -2.43
CA TYR A 110 -10.75 15.76 -3.55
C TYR A 110 -10.22 14.46 -4.15
N LEU A 111 -10.21 14.35 -5.48
CA LEU A 111 -9.70 13.21 -6.24
C LEU A 111 -8.60 13.68 -7.18
N HIS A 112 -7.44 13.08 -7.11
CA HIS A 112 -6.33 13.35 -8.01
C HIS A 112 -6.07 12.14 -8.90
N HIS A 113 -6.09 12.35 -10.21
CA HIS A 113 -5.79 11.31 -11.20
C HIS A 113 -4.33 11.35 -11.63
N TYR A 114 -3.78 10.17 -11.87
CA TYR A 114 -2.41 9.99 -12.36
C TYR A 114 -2.42 9.27 -13.71
N GLN A 115 -1.61 9.75 -14.63
CA GLN A 115 -1.12 8.93 -15.73
C GLN A 115 0.10 8.17 -15.24
N LEU A 116 0.10 6.85 -15.44
CA LEU A 116 1.21 5.98 -15.07
C LEU A 116 1.99 5.55 -16.30
N THR A 117 3.32 5.67 -16.22
CA THR A 117 4.26 5.16 -17.21
C THR A 117 5.01 3.93 -16.67
N ALA A 118 5.99 3.43 -17.38
CA ALA A 118 6.86 2.36 -16.88
C ALA A 118 7.81 2.83 -15.76
N THR A 119 8.05 4.14 -15.63
CA THR A 119 9.04 4.71 -14.71
C THR A 119 8.48 5.72 -13.74
N ASP A 120 7.34 6.35 -14.07
CA ASP A 120 6.84 7.52 -13.36
C ASP A 120 5.33 7.51 -13.21
N CYS A 121 4.87 8.09 -12.10
CA CYS A 121 3.50 8.50 -11.84
C CYS A 121 3.43 10.01 -12.04
N VAL A 122 2.68 10.48 -13.04
CA VAL A 122 2.59 11.91 -13.37
C VAL A 122 1.59 12.56 -12.43
N PHE A 123 2.08 13.29 -11.43
CA PHE A 123 1.24 14.10 -10.54
C PHE A 123 0.81 15.39 -11.23
N ARG A 124 1.76 16.06 -11.87
CA ARG A 124 1.61 17.28 -12.64
C ARG A 124 2.77 17.34 -13.65
N ASP A 125 2.67 18.15 -14.71
CA ASP A 125 3.70 18.22 -15.77
C ASP A 125 5.12 18.49 -15.26
N ASP A 126 5.24 19.19 -14.14
CA ASP A 126 6.50 19.55 -13.47
C ASP A 126 6.80 18.68 -12.22
N ILE A 127 5.95 17.68 -11.89
CA ILE A 127 6.14 16.79 -10.75
C ILE A 127 5.92 15.34 -11.17
N LEU A 128 7.00 14.58 -11.13
CA LEU A 128 7.01 13.15 -11.44
C LEU A 128 7.43 12.35 -10.22
N ILE A 129 6.56 11.46 -9.76
CA ILE A 129 6.86 10.53 -8.67
C ILE A 129 7.39 9.24 -9.30
N PRO A 130 8.54 8.69 -8.85
CA PRO A 130 9.02 7.41 -9.35
C PRO A 130 7.97 6.30 -9.21
N TYR A 131 7.77 5.49 -10.26
CA TYR A 131 6.95 4.30 -10.21
C TYR A 131 7.65 3.23 -9.36
N GLU A 132 7.12 2.97 -8.16
CA GLU A 132 7.63 1.99 -7.19
C GLU A 132 6.44 1.18 -6.65
N PRO A 133 5.89 0.27 -7.49
CA PRO A 133 4.63 -0.39 -7.19
C PRO A 133 4.77 -1.48 -6.13
N PHE A 134 3.70 -1.63 -5.34
CA PHE A 134 3.54 -2.71 -4.38
C PHE A 134 2.05 -3.03 -4.17
N CYS A 135 1.75 -4.15 -3.49
CA CYS A 135 0.39 -4.41 -3.02
C CYS A 135 0.22 -3.83 -1.61
N GLY A 136 -0.72 -2.92 -1.40
CA GLY A 136 -1.12 -2.45 -0.08
C GLY A 136 -1.68 -3.59 0.76
N VAL A 137 -2.54 -4.41 0.14
CA VAL A 137 -3.11 -5.60 0.82
C VAL A 137 -2.50 -6.89 0.26
N MET A 138 -1.84 -7.65 1.12
CA MET A 138 -1.43 -9.04 0.86
C MET A 138 -1.35 -9.84 2.16
N GLY A 139 -1.76 -11.10 2.10
CA GLY A 139 -1.77 -11.95 3.29
C GLY A 139 -2.30 -13.33 3.03
N VAL A 140 -2.27 -14.14 4.09
CA VAL A 140 -2.79 -15.50 4.14
C VAL A 140 -4.14 -15.54 4.88
N ALA A 141 -4.83 -16.68 4.86
CA ALA A 141 -6.05 -16.85 5.65
C ALA A 141 -5.75 -16.70 7.16
N PRO A 142 -6.57 -15.94 7.90
CA PRO A 142 -6.41 -15.75 9.33
C PRO A 142 -6.72 -17.03 10.11
N ARG A 143 -6.20 -17.15 11.34
CA ARG A 143 -6.60 -18.23 12.25
C ARG A 143 -8.01 -18.05 12.83
N GLU A 144 -8.45 -16.79 12.93
CA GLU A 144 -9.75 -16.44 13.47
C GLU A 144 -10.90 -16.91 12.57
N ALA A 145 -12.04 -17.20 13.18
CA ALA A 145 -13.25 -17.56 12.46
C ALA A 145 -14.04 -16.32 12.05
N GLY A 146 -14.86 -16.45 11.01
CA GLY A 146 -15.77 -15.42 10.55
C GLY A 146 -15.23 -14.61 9.36
N ARG A 147 -15.89 -13.50 9.11
CA ARG A 147 -15.54 -12.53 8.07
C ARG A 147 -14.88 -11.31 8.72
N LEU A 148 -13.62 -11.07 8.41
CA LEU A 148 -12.85 -9.96 8.96
C LEU A 148 -12.68 -8.88 7.90
N ASN A 149 -12.85 -7.63 8.28
CA ASN A 149 -12.66 -6.48 7.41
C ASN A 149 -11.21 -6.40 6.90
N THR A 150 -11.00 -5.95 5.67
CA THR A 150 -9.69 -5.82 5.03
C THR A 150 -8.90 -4.59 5.48
N ILE A 151 -9.55 -3.53 5.95
CA ILE A 151 -8.91 -2.25 6.29
C ILE A 151 -7.87 -2.39 7.43
N PRO A 152 -8.16 -2.99 8.61
CA PRO A 152 -7.12 -3.12 9.64
C PRO A 152 -6.08 -4.19 9.27
N PRO A 153 -4.76 -3.91 9.39
CA PRO A 153 -3.73 -4.93 9.31
C PRO A 153 -3.85 -5.92 10.48
N ARG A 154 -3.35 -7.15 10.27
CA ARG A 154 -3.43 -8.25 11.23
C ARG A 154 -2.18 -9.11 11.18
N GLU A 155 -2.07 -10.08 12.08
CA GLU A 155 -0.96 -11.04 12.11
C GLU A 155 -0.83 -11.91 10.84
N ASN A 156 -1.92 -12.09 10.08
CA ASN A 156 -1.90 -12.80 8.81
C ASN A 156 -1.42 -11.95 7.61
N GLY A 157 -0.99 -10.71 7.84
CA GLY A 157 -0.77 -9.70 6.83
C GLY A 157 -1.96 -8.75 6.75
N GLY A 158 -2.57 -8.61 5.58
CA GLY A 158 -3.73 -7.74 5.33
C GLY A 158 -3.32 -6.41 4.74
N ASN A 159 -3.92 -5.32 5.20
CA ASN A 159 -3.62 -3.96 4.75
C ASN A 159 -2.31 -3.48 5.38
N LEU A 160 -1.22 -3.75 4.70
CA LEU A 160 0.14 -3.53 5.21
C LEU A 160 0.65 -2.13 4.88
N ASP A 161 0.35 -1.63 3.69
CA ASP A 161 0.78 -0.34 3.15
C ASP A 161 2.28 -0.09 3.32
N ILE A 162 3.06 -1.18 3.20
CA ILE A 162 4.52 -1.15 3.29
C ILE A 162 5.09 -0.93 1.90
N ARG A 163 5.44 0.32 1.57
CA ARG A 163 5.94 0.73 0.25
C ARG A 163 7.17 -0.04 -0.25
N HIS A 164 7.87 -0.75 0.63
CA HIS A 164 9.08 -1.51 0.28
C HIS A 164 8.79 -2.96 -0.14
N LEU A 165 7.53 -3.38 -0.21
CA LEU A 165 7.12 -4.67 -0.77
C LEU A 165 7.09 -4.63 -2.31
N THR A 166 8.16 -4.13 -2.91
CA THR A 166 8.36 -3.92 -4.35
C THR A 166 8.97 -5.15 -5.04
N PRO A 167 9.02 -5.21 -6.38
CA PRO A 167 9.70 -6.29 -7.10
C PRO A 167 11.13 -6.54 -6.61
N GLY A 168 11.47 -7.81 -6.38
CA GLY A 168 12.73 -8.27 -5.80
C GLY A 168 12.67 -8.53 -4.29
N THR A 169 11.63 -8.06 -3.60
CA THR A 169 11.40 -8.33 -2.18
C THR A 169 10.88 -9.74 -1.96
N LYS A 170 11.34 -10.39 -0.88
CA LYS A 170 10.80 -11.64 -0.35
C LYS A 170 10.08 -11.39 0.96
N ALA A 171 8.78 -11.64 0.99
CA ALA A 171 7.93 -11.52 2.16
C ALA A 171 7.62 -12.90 2.74
N TYR A 172 7.57 -13.03 4.06
CA TYR A 172 7.32 -14.27 4.80
C TYR A 172 6.08 -14.08 5.66
N PHE A 173 5.01 -14.77 5.30
CA PHE A 173 3.74 -14.73 6.04
C PHE A 173 3.59 -15.96 6.94
N PRO A 174 3.14 -15.80 8.19
CA PRO A 174 2.85 -16.96 9.06
C PRO A 174 1.69 -17.78 8.50
N VAL A 175 1.83 -19.10 8.44
CA VAL A 175 0.74 -19.99 8.03
C VAL A 175 -0.09 -20.38 9.24
N TRP A 176 -1.39 -20.03 9.21
CA TRP A 176 -2.34 -20.30 10.29
C TRP A 176 -3.32 -21.43 9.97
N VAL A 177 -3.53 -21.73 8.68
CA VAL A 177 -4.43 -22.78 8.21
C VAL A 177 -3.76 -23.63 7.14
N PRO A 178 -4.15 -24.91 6.95
CA PRO A 178 -3.64 -25.73 5.85
C PRO A 178 -3.83 -25.02 4.50
N GLY A 179 -2.80 -25.05 3.66
CA GLY A 179 -2.79 -24.38 2.36
C GLY A 179 -2.43 -22.89 2.41
N ALA A 180 -2.29 -22.27 3.57
CA ALA A 180 -2.07 -20.82 3.75
C ALA A 180 -3.18 -19.93 3.17
N ASN A 181 -3.71 -20.23 1.97
CA ASN A 181 -4.77 -19.49 1.27
C ASN A 181 -4.45 -18.00 1.10
N PHE A 182 -3.45 -17.70 0.28
CA PHE A 182 -2.94 -16.34 0.02
C PHE A 182 -3.85 -15.56 -0.92
N SER A 183 -4.04 -14.27 -0.61
CA SER A 183 -4.71 -13.30 -1.50
C SER A 183 -3.95 -11.97 -1.50
N CYS A 184 -4.09 -11.20 -2.58
CA CYS A 184 -3.56 -9.85 -2.70
C CYS A 184 -4.47 -8.95 -3.53
N GLY A 185 -4.28 -7.64 -3.37
CA GLY A 185 -5.00 -6.59 -4.08
C GLY A 185 -4.54 -5.23 -3.59
N ASP A 186 -5.36 -4.19 -3.83
CA ASP A 186 -5.07 -2.85 -3.34
C ASP A 186 -3.65 -2.42 -3.72
N CYS A 187 -3.40 -2.37 -5.04
CA CYS A 187 -2.07 -2.09 -5.54
C CYS A 187 -1.84 -0.60 -5.68
N HIS A 188 -0.70 -0.14 -5.17
CA HIS A 188 -0.27 1.25 -5.23
C HIS A 188 0.88 1.41 -6.23
N ALA A 189 0.81 2.44 -7.09
CA ALA A 189 1.88 2.78 -8.02
C ALA A 189 3.06 3.48 -7.32
N ALA A 190 2.78 4.20 -6.25
CA ALA A 190 3.71 4.78 -5.29
C ALA A 190 2.95 5.20 -4.02
N GLN A 191 3.68 5.36 -2.93
CA GLN A 191 3.18 5.86 -1.66
C GLN A 191 4.35 6.39 -0.84
N GLY A 192 4.14 7.42 -0.01
CA GLY A 192 5.05 7.80 1.05
C GLY A 192 4.87 6.94 2.31
N ASP A 193 5.90 6.79 3.12
CA ASP A 193 5.78 6.10 4.41
C ASP A 193 4.73 6.80 5.29
N GLY A 194 3.72 6.04 5.71
CA GLY A 194 2.61 6.53 6.54
C GLY A 194 1.30 6.78 5.80
N GLU A 195 1.28 6.73 4.46
CA GLU A 195 0.05 6.86 3.65
C GLU A 195 -0.86 8.01 4.13
N VAL A 196 -0.27 9.16 4.35
CA VAL A 196 -0.81 10.21 5.24
C VAL A 196 -2.18 10.79 4.85
N ASN A 197 -2.58 10.76 3.59
CA ASN A 197 -3.93 11.16 3.17
C ASN A 197 -4.96 10.01 3.20
N GLY A 198 -4.53 8.78 3.50
CA GLY A 198 -5.39 7.60 3.62
C GLY A 198 -5.57 6.82 2.32
N THR A 199 -4.78 7.13 1.28
CA THR A 199 -4.68 6.39 0.02
C THR A 199 -3.26 6.48 -0.52
N GLY A 200 -2.75 5.40 -1.11
CA GLY A 200 -1.58 5.46 -1.98
C GLY A 200 -1.94 6.08 -3.34
N ILE A 201 -1.17 5.80 -4.39
CA ILE A 201 -1.62 5.98 -5.78
C ILE A 201 -2.28 4.66 -6.18
N GLU A 202 -3.58 4.57 -5.93
CA GLU A 202 -4.41 3.40 -6.17
C GLU A 202 -4.47 3.05 -7.65
N SER A 203 -4.24 1.79 -8.01
CA SER A 203 -4.20 1.39 -9.41
C SER A 203 -4.52 -0.09 -9.60
N PRO A 204 -5.28 -0.47 -10.65
CA PRO A 204 -5.39 -1.87 -11.03
C PRO A 204 -4.06 -2.35 -11.63
N MET A 205 -3.60 -3.55 -11.26
CA MET A 205 -2.29 -4.05 -11.68
C MET A 205 -2.31 -5.53 -12.01
N SER A 206 -1.25 -6.00 -12.70
CA SER A 206 -0.90 -7.41 -12.83
C SER A 206 0.29 -7.70 -11.92
N VAL A 207 0.10 -8.55 -10.91
CA VAL A 207 1.08 -8.87 -9.86
C VAL A 207 1.59 -10.29 -10.05
N THR A 208 2.88 -10.49 -10.30
CA THR A 208 3.48 -11.81 -10.47
C THR A 208 4.31 -12.18 -9.26
N LEU A 209 3.93 -13.28 -8.61
CA LEU A 209 4.51 -13.75 -7.35
C LEU A 209 4.98 -15.20 -7.48
N ARG A 210 6.10 -15.54 -6.83
CA ARG A 210 6.56 -16.92 -6.62
C ARG A 210 6.32 -17.33 -5.18
N PHE A 211 5.86 -18.57 -4.98
CA PHE A 211 5.51 -19.09 -3.66
C PHE A 211 6.44 -20.22 -3.24
N THR A 212 6.98 -20.15 -2.04
CA THR A 212 7.84 -21.19 -1.46
C THR A 212 7.43 -21.43 -0.01
N LEU A 213 7.66 -22.61 0.54
CA LEU A 213 7.37 -22.94 1.93
C LEU A 213 8.65 -23.01 2.76
N VAL A 214 8.64 -22.32 3.90
CA VAL A 214 9.65 -22.47 4.96
C VAL A 214 9.02 -23.25 6.11
N LYS A 215 9.40 -24.53 6.22
CA LYS A 215 8.78 -25.43 7.20
C LYS A 215 9.18 -25.08 8.64
N ASN A 216 8.22 -25.17 9.56
CA ASN A 216 8.42 -24.96 11.01
C ASN A 216 9.06 -23.61 11.37
N ALA A 217 8.77 -22.57 10.61
CA ALA A 217 9.35 -21.23 10.79
C ALA A 217 8.85 -20.53 12.06
N ASN A 218 7.58 -20.80 12.46
CA ASN A 218 6.93 -20.31 13.68
C ASN A 218 7.09 -18.78 13.85
N ILE A 219 6.94 -18.01 12.77
CA ILE A 219 6.96 -16.55 12.84
C ILE A 219 5.60 -16.03 13.30
N PRO A 220 5.54 -15.02 14.19
CA PRO A 220 4.27 -14.49 14.70
C PRO A 220 3.57 -13.53 13.71
N GLU A 221 4.34 -12.82 12.87
CA GLU A 221 3.87 -11.79 11.97
C GLU A 221 4.76 -11.72 10.72
N LEU A 222 4.35 -10.93 9.72
CA LEU A 222 5.11 -10.66 8.51
C LEU A 222 6.56 -10.28 8.80
N ARG A 223 7.46 -10.84 8.01
CA ARG A 223 8.87 -10.41 7.85
C ARG A 223 9.18 -10.30 6.38
N PHE A 224 10.10 -9.43 6.00
CA PHE A 224 10.53 -9.33 4.60
C PHE A 224 11.99 -8.95 4.46
N ILE A 225 12.54 -9.23 3.29
CA ILE A 225 13.92 -8.88 2.90
C ILE A 225 13.82 -8.15 1.58
N THR A 226 14.28 -6.89 1.57
CA THR A 226 14.36 -6.07 0.35
C THR A 226 15.56 -6.48 -0.50
N PRO A 227 15.52 -6.23 -1.82
CA PRO A 227 16.72 -6.37 -2.64
C PRO A 227 17.83 -5.43 -2.16
N PRO A 228 19.12 -5.76 -2.43
CA PRO A 228 20.23 -4.85 -2.13
C PRO A 228 20.10 -3.53 -2.89
N GLY A 229 20.51 -2.43 -2.26
CA GLY A 229 20.54 -1.11 -2.89
C GLY A 229 19.81 -0.04 -2.09
N LYS A 230 19.36 1.01 -2.77
CA LYS A 230 18.56 2.08 -2.17
C LYS A 230 17.15 1.59 -1.88
N LEU A 231 16.58 2.06 -0.78
CA LEU A 231 15.19 1.72 -0.42
C LEU A 231 14.16 2.35 -1.36
N THR A 232 14.47 3.51 -1.93
CA THR A 232 13.59 4.20 -2.89
C THR A 232 14.38 4.84 -4.02
N LYS A 233 13.79 4.92 -5.20
CA LYS A 233 14.36 5.62 -6.36
C LYS A 233 14.43 7.14 -6.15
N ALA A 234 13.62 7.68 -5.23
CA ALA A 234 13.61 9.10 -4.89
C ALA A 234 14.83 9.56 -4.07
N ASP A 235 15.64 8.64 -3.51
CA ASP A 235 16.84 8.91 -2.68
C ASP A 235 18.04 9.48 -3.48
N VAL A 236 17.80 10.34 -4.45
CA VAL A 236 18.87 10.89 -5.33
C VAL A 236 18.96 12.41 -5.32
N GLY A 237 17.91 13.13 -4.93
CA GLY A 237 17.85 14.59 -5.01
C GLY A 237 17.91 15.30 -3.66
N GLY A 238 18.04 14.57 -2.55
CA GLY A 238 17.87 15.11 -1.20
C GLY A 238 16.40 15.39 -0.87
N TYR A 239 16.18 15.99 0.30
CA TYR A 239 14.84 16.19 0.86
C TYR A 239 14.67 17.60 1.41
N TYR A 240 13.46 18.14 1.26
CA TYR A 240 12.96 19.20 2.13
C TYR A 240 12.23 18.54 3.31
N VAL A 241 12.58 18.91 4.53
CA VAL A 241 12.09 18.22 5.72
C VAL A 241 11.40 19.19 6.66
N THR A 242 10.18 18.85 7.08
CA THR A 242 9.49 19.53 8.18
C THR A 242 9.46 18.63 9.40
N THR A 243 9.52 19.21 10.59
CA THR A 243 9.56 18.48 11.86
C THR A 243 8.54 19.03 12.85
N ALA A 244 8.01 18.16 13.70
CA ALA A 244 7.21 18.55 14.84
C ALA A 244 7.61 17.74 16.07
N HIS A 245 7.47 18.34 17.24
CA HIS A 245 7.82 17.74 18.53
C HIS A 245 6.68 17.88 19.54
N GLY A 246 6.64 16.97 20.49
CA GLY A 246 5.64 16.94 21.55
C GLY A 246 5.48 15.54 22.15
N PRO A 247 4.62 15.40 23.17
CA PRO A 247 4.49 14.14 23.91
C PRO A 247 3.68 13.06 23.17
N ASP A 248 3.00 13.39 22.06
CA ASP A 248 2.15 12.47 21.31
C ASP A 248 2.63 12.36 19.86
N LEU A 249 3.06 11.16 19.49
CA LEU A 249 3.61 10.88 18.15
C LEU A 249 2.59 11.12 17.03
N TYR A 250 1.32 10.81 17.24
CA TYR A 250 0.29 11.03 16.24
C TYR A 250 0.06 12.52 15.96
N THR A 251 -0.05 13.33 17.02
CA THR A 251 -0.13 14.78 16.90
C THR A 251 1.10 15.39 16.23
N ASN A 252 2.30 14.86 16.54
CA ASN A 252 3.54 15.31 15.90
C ASN A 252 3.54 14.98 14.41
N ALA A 253 3.08 13.77 14.01
CA ALA A 253 2.93 13.40 12.62
C ALA A 253 1.95 14.33 11.88
N GLN A 254 0.78 14.63 12.48
CA GLN A 254 -0.18 15.58 11.92
C GLN A 254 0.45 16.95 11.68
N ASN A 255 1.18 17.48 12.66
CA ASN A 255 1.79 18.81 12.56
C ASN A 255 2.93 18.84 11.54
N ALA A 256 3.78 17.81 11.48
CA ALA A 256 4.83 17.70 10.46
C ALA A 256 4.24 17.75 9.05
N ILE A 257 3.13 17.05 8.80
CA ILE A 257 2.43 17.07 7.51
C ILE A 257 1.73 18.40 7.24
N ARG A 258 1.11 19.05 8.24
CA ARG A 258 0.53 20.40 8.07
C ARG A 258 1.59 21.41 7.59
N TYR A 259 2.78 21.39 8.22
CA TYR A 259 3.90 22.25 7.81
C TYR A 259 4.41 21.91 6.41
N GLN A 260 4.40 20.62 6.02
CA GLN A 260 4.76 20.21 4.67
C GLN A 260 3.75 20.70 3.64
N ILE A 261 2.45 20.63 3.93
CA ILE A 261 1.38 21.18 3.10
C ILE A 261 1.56 22.69 2.93
N ASP A 262 1.80 23.43 4.02
CA ASP A 262 2.02 24.88 3.96
C ASP A 262 3.21 25.25 3.07
N TYR A 263 4.31 24.47 3.15
CA TYR A 263 5.48 24.64 2.26
C TYR A 263 5.11 24.42 0.79
N LEU A 264 4.39 23.34 0.48
CA LEU A 264 3.98 22.99 -0.89
C LEU A 264 3.04 24.04 -1.49
N VAL A 265 2.09 24.53 -0.72
CA VAL A 265 1.17 25.61 -1.13
C VAL A 265 1.96 26.89 -1.44
N ALA A 266 2.87 27.29 -0.55
CA ALA A 266 3.61 28.54 -0.68
C ALA A 266 4.63 28.51 -1.84
N ASN A 267 5.29 27.39 -2.11
CA ASN A 267 6.42 27.31 -3.01
C ASN A 267 6.12 26.62 -4.34
N HIS A 268 5.06 25.81 -4.42
CA HIS A 268 4.74 24.99 -5.61
C HIS A 268 3.36 25.27 -6.22
N LYS A 269 2.69 26.34 -5.77
CA LYS A 269 1.39 26.81 -6.31
C LYS A 269 0.32 25.71 -6.33
N MET A 270 0.24 24.94 -5.26
CA MET A 270 -0.75 23.87 -5.06
C MET A 270 -1.93 24.36 -4.24
N SER A 271 -3.11 23.74 -4.41
CA SER A 271 -4.14 23.79 -3.39
C SER A 271 -3.70 22.95 -2.17
N ARG A 272 -4.35 23.14 -1.02
CA ARG A 272 -4.06 22.32 0.19
C ARG A 272 -4.35 20.84 -0.05
N GLU A 273 -5.42 20.55 -0.77
CA GLU A 273 -5.83 19.18 -1.12
C GLU A 273 -4.80 18.53 -2.05
N GLN A 274 -4.34 19.24 -3.09
CA GLN A 274 -3.25 18.79 -3.96
C GLN A 274 -1.98 18.49 -3.15
N ALA A 275 -1.58 19.42 -2.28
CA ALA A 275 -0.41 19.24 -1.43
C ALA A 275 -0.55 18.03 -0.50
N TYR A 276 -1.75 17.80 0.05
CA TYR A 276 -1.98 16.64 0.92
C TYR A 276 -1.96 15.33 0.12
N CYS A 277 -2.54 15.29 -1.07
CA CYS A 277 -2.40 14.14 -1.97
C CYS A 277 -0.93 13.86 -2.32
N LEU A 278 -0.13 14.91 -2.62
CA LEU A 278 1.30 14.74 -2.87
C LEU A 278 2.04 14.22 -1.64
N CYS A 279 1.67 14.68 -0.44
CA CYS A 279 2.25 14.14 0.81
C CYS A 279 1.97 12.63 0.94
N GLY A 280 0.74 12.17 0.70
CA GLY A 280 0.43 10.74 0.74
C GLY A 280 1.20 9.91 -0.28
N ALA A 281 1.38 10.45 -1.49
CA ALA A 281 2.05 9.75 -2.58
C ALA A 281 3.57 9.70 -2.49
N ALA A 282 4.23 10.67 -1.80
CA ALA A 282 5.68 10.84 -1.91
C ALA A 282 6.42 11.25 -0.63
N VAL A 283 5.73 11.72 0.42
CA VAL A 283 6.40 12.17 1.66
C VAL A 283 6.51 11.02 2.64
N ASP A 284 7.73 10.77 3.14
CA ASP A 284 7.97 9.74 4.15
C ASP A 284 7.89 10.33 5.58
N LEU A 285 7.01 9.78 6.41
CA LEU A 285 7.02 10.04 7.85
C LEU A 285 8.07 9.16 8.54
N LYS A 286 8.90 9.77 9.38
CA LYS A 286 9.93 9.08 10.16
C LYS A 286 9.85 9.50 11.63
N ILE A 287 9.95 8.53 12.53
CA ILE A 287 10.21 8.79 13.94
C ILE A 287 11.70 9.11 14.04
N SER A 288 12.04 10.39 14.22
CA SER A 288 13.44 10.82 14.26
C SER A 288 14.06 10.65 15.64
N GLU A 289 13.23 10.78 16.71
CA GLU A 289 13.66 10.61 18.09
C GLU A 289 12.45 10.15 18.93
N ILE A 290 12.65 9.16 19.83
CA ILE A 290 11.60 8.60 20.69
C ILE A 290 12.08 8.28 22.12
N VAL A 291 13.22 8.79 22.55
CA VAL A 291 13.85 8.43 23.84
C VAL A 291 13.97 9.62 24.81
N ASP A 292 13.85 10.86 24.34
CA ASP A 292 14.07 12.07 25.15
C ASP A 292 12.76 12.61 25.76
N ALA A 293 12.21 11.80 26.69
CA ALA A 293 10.98 12.20 27.39
C ALA A 293 11.09 13.61 28.00
N PRO A 294 10.03 14.43 27.94
CA PRO A 294 8.66 14.07 27.60
C PRO A 294 8.26 14.30 26.13
N ASN A 295 9.17 14.65 25.23
CA ASN A 295 8.83 15.00 23.86
C ASN A 295 9.56 14.07 22.87
N TRP A 296 8.86 13.74 21.79
CA TRP A 296 9.33 12.93 20.66
C TRP A 296 9.39 13.78 19.39
N ILE A 297 10.17 13.40 18.39
CA ILE A 297 10.26 14.09 17.09
C ILE A 297 9.76 13.20 15.97
N VAL A 298 8.80 13.70 15.20
CA VAL A 298 8.39 13.16 13.90
C VAL A 298 8.82 14.12 12.79
N SER A 299 9.38 13.58 11.72
CA SER A 299 9.83 14.34 10.55
C SER A 299 9.14 13.84 9.28
N ALA A 300 8.75 14.78 8.42
CA ALA A 300 8.16 14.52 7.10
C ALA A 300 9.18 14.88 6.01
N TYR A 301 9.60 13.88 5.25
CA TYR A 301 10.65 13.98 4.23
C TYR A 301 10.04 14.04 2.84
N LEU A 302 10.06 15.22 2.20
CA LEU A 302 9.65 15.43 0.82
C LEU A 302 10.84 15.25 -0.11
N PRO A 303 10.87 14.26 -1.01
CA PRO A 303 11.98 14.08 -1.93
C PRO A 303 12.01 15.19 -2.98
N LEU A 304 13.15 15.86 -3.12
CA LEU A 304 13.30 16.96 -4.09
C LEU A 304 13.47 16.46 -5.54
N ALA A 305 13.80 15.19 -5.72
CA ALA A 305 13.96 14.59 -7.05
C ALA A 305 12.66 14.45 -7.83
N ILE A 306 11.48 14.62 -7.20
CA ILE A 306 10.18 14.57 -7.90
C ILE A 306 9.86 15.85 -8.67
N PHE A 307 10.53 16.96 -8.35
CA PHE A 307 10.35 18.24 -9.04
C PHE A 307 11.33 18.38 -10.21
N LYS A 308 10.84 18.88 -11.33
CA LYS A 308 11.65 19.17 -12.54
C LYS A 308 12.32 20.52 -12.45
#